data_128252a1591dcf72d167a06560cfb30c
#
_entry.id   128252a1591dcf72d167a06560cfb30c
#
_cell.length_a   1.000
_cell.length_b   1.000
_cell.length_c   1.000
_cell.angle_alpha   90.00
_cell.angle_beta   90.00
_cell.angle_gamma   90.00
#
_symmetry.space_group_name_H-M   'P 1'
#
loop_
_entity.id
_entity.type
_entity.pdbx_description
1 polymer ?
#
loop_
_entity_poly.entity_id
_entity_poly.type
_entity_poly.pdbx_seq_one_letter_code
_entity_poly.pdbx_strand_id
1 'polypeptide(L)'
;SVQSSKFITEKKTISLIKKIEGLASIYDAQLLQRQVYVRNRVKSMNESVYYSVDEISNAITQDKAIQFRYYDYTVTKERRFRKDGACYEISPLCLMWDDENYYMLGYDTEAEKLKHYRVDKMTDVSALDRPRDGKDEFKKVDMSQYSKKVFGMFTGDVQTVRLRFENHLAGPVIDRFGRDTMILASDENHFTVSVNVAVSPQFFAWVFGFGTAVEILAPDNVREDYKRELLALTEKYK
;
A
#
# COMPACT_ATOMS: atom_id res chain seq x y z
N SER A 1 12.15 -8.06 12.91
CA SER A 1 11.90 -7.29 11.67
C SER A 1 12.57 -7.90 10.44
N VAL A 2 13.87 -8.30 10.47
CA VAL A 2 14.56 -8.88 9.30
C VAL A 2 13.90 -10.16 8.80
N GLN A 3 13.51 -11.06 9.70
CA GLN A 3 12.87 -12.33 9.36
C GLN A 3 11.48 -12.14 8.76
N SER A 4 10.72 -11.15 9.22
CA SER A 4 9.35 -10.88 8.78
C SER A 4 9.27 -10.06 7.48
N SER A 5 10.36 -9.42 7.07
CA SER A 5 10.37 -8.55 5.89
C SER A 5 10.16 -9.34 4.60
N LYS A 6 9.14 -8.98 3.81
CA LYS A 6 8.92 -9.51 2.46
C LYS A 6 9.93 -8.97 1.44
N PHE A 7 10.48 -7.80 1.71
CA PHE A 7 11.41 -7.11 0.82
C PHE A 7 12.75 -7.83 0.67
N ILE A 8 13.21 -8.46 1.76
CA ILE A 8 14.50 -9.17 1.78
C ILE A 8 14.28 -10.62 1.33
N THR A 9 15.02 -11.09 0.32
CA THR A 9 14.97 -12.48 -0.13
C THR A 9 15.36 -13.43 1.01
N GLU A 10 14.92 -14.69 0.93
CA GLU A 10 15.22 -15.68 1.96
C GLU A 10 16.73 -15.86 2.17
N LYS A 11 17.52 -15.93 1.07
CA LYS A 11 18.97 -16.04 1.11
C LYS A 11 19.63 -14.86 1.84
N LYS A 12 19.21 -13.62 1.54
CA LYS A 12 19.71 -12.41 2.20
C LYS A 12 19.27 -12.33 3.64
N THR A 13 18.05 -12.77 3.95
CA THR A 13 17.53 -12.84 5.34
C THR A 13 18.43 -13.72 6.21
N ILE A 14 18.72 -14.96 5.77
CA ILE A 14 19.56 -15.90 6.49
C ILE A 14 20.97 -15.30 6.69
N SER A 15 21.54 -14.71 5.66
CA SER A 15 22.86 -14.07 5.72
C SER A 15 22.90 -12.91 6.72
N LEU A 16 21.85 -12.07 6.72
CA LEU A 16 21.77 -10.90 7.60
C LEU A 16 21.54 -11.31 9.06
N ILE A 17 20.68 -12.31 9.31
CA ILE A 17 20.48 -12.87 10.65
C ILE A 17 21.81 -13.40 11.21
N LYS A 18 22.57 -14.18 10.44
CA LYS A 18 23.89 -14.67 10.86
C LYS A 18 24.86 -13.54 11.20
N LYS A 19 24.84 -12.43 10.44
CA LYS A 19 25.69 -11.27 10.74
C LYS A 19 25.26 -10.57 12.03
N ILE A 20 23.96 -10.44 12.27
CA ILE A 20 23.44 -9.83 13.51
C ILE A 20 23.74 -10.73 14.71
N GLU A 21 23.56 -12.04 14.57
CA GLU A 21 23.92 -13.02 15.62
C GLU A 21 25.42 -12.96 15.98
N GLY A 22 26.28 -12.73 14.98
CA GLY A 22 27.72 -12.55 15.21
C GLY A 22 28.11 -11.26 15.95
N LEU A 23 27.19 -10.32 16.13
CA LEU A 23 27.37 -9.10 16.93
C LEU A 23 26.94 -9.28 18.39
N ALA A 24 26.21 -10.35 18.71
CA ALA A 24 25.72 -10.69 20.04
C ALA A 24 26.57 -11.83 20.66
N SER A 25 26.52 -11.96 21.97
CA SER A 25 27.12 -13.14 22.61
C SER A 25 26.38 -14.40 22.21
N ILE A 26 27.04 -15.56 22.22
CA ILE A 26 26.42 -16.85 21.86
C ILE A 26 25.16 -17.14 22.70
N TYR A 27 25.16 -16.71 23.96
CA TYR A 27 24.03 -16.86 24.87
C TYR A 27 22.85 -15.96 24.49
N ASP A 28 23.10 -14.71 24.11
CA ASP A 28 22.06 -13.75 23.70
C ASP A 28 21.47 -14.11 22.34
N ALA A 29 22.30 -14.60 21.41
CA ALA A 29 21.84 -15.08 20.11
C ALA A 29 20.88 -16.28 20.25
N GLN A 30 21.13 -17.22 21.15
CA GLN A 30 20.23 -18.37 21.42
C GLN A 30 18.91 -17.94 22.09
N LEU A 31 18.95 -16.91 22.94
CA LEU A 31 17.76 -16.35 23.57
C LEU A 31 16.85 -15.65 22.55
N LEU A 32 17.42 -14.90 21.62
CA LEU A 32 16.69 -14.19 20.56
C LEU A 32 15.97 -15.14 19.59
N GLN A 33 16.55 -16.31 19.31
CA GLN A 33 15.94 -17.30 18.40
C GLN A 33 14.69 -17.99 18.97
N ARG A 34 14.51 -18.02 20.28
CA ARG A 34 13.45 -18.82 20.95
C ARG A 34 12.21 -18.04 21.35
N GLN A 35 12.23 -16.71 21.29
CA GLN A 35 11.17 -15.87 21.88
C GLN A 35 10.12 -15.38 20.89
N VAL A 36 10.38 -15.34 19.59
CA VAL A 36 9.44 -14.82 18.60
C VAL A 36 9.33 -15.80 17.43
N TYR A 37 8.15 -16.38 17.28
CA TYR A 37 7.81 -17.18 16.10
C TYR A 37 7.24 -16.25 15.02
N VAL A 38 7.98 -16.05 13.94
CA VAL A 38 7.48 -15.33 12.77
C VAL A 38 6.86 -16.35 11.83
N ARG A 39 5.56 -16.19 11.54
CA ARG A 39 4.87 -17.01 10.56
C ARG A 39 5.59 -16.91 9.21
N ASN A 40 5.82 -18.05 8.56
CA ASN A 40 6.44 -18.08 7.23
C ASN A 40 5.68 -17.15 6.29
N ARG A 41 6.35 -16.08 5.85
CA ARG A 41 5.82 -15.12 4.89
C ARG A 41 6.39 -15.39 3.51
N VAL A 42 5.55 -15.23 2.49
CA VAL A 42 6.02 -15.28 1.11
C VAL A 42 6.97 -14.09 0.89
N LYS A 43 8.24 -14.38 0.68
CA LYS A 43 9.27 -13.39 0.42
C LYS A 43 9.34 -13.02 -1.05
N SER A 44 9.79 -11.81 -1.35
CA SER A 44 10.06 -11.40 -2.72
C SER A 44 11.13 -12.32 -3.33
N MET A 45 10.84 -12.85 -4.51
CA MET A 45 11.82 -13.59 -5.31
C MET A 45 12.63 -12.66 -6.23
N ASN A 46 12.32 -11.36 -6.21
CA ASN A 46 12.94 -10.37 -7.08
C ASN A 46 14.08 -9.66 -6.36
N GLU A 47 15.31 -10.10 -6.59
CA GLU A 47 16.50 -9.43 -6.03
C GLU A 47 16.76 -8.05 -6.67
N SER A 48 16.16 -7.75 -7.82
CA SER A 48 16.33 -6.46 -8.51
C SER A 48 15.56 -5.31 -7.83
N VAL A 49 14.66 -5.60 -6.88
CA VAL A 49 13.89 -4.56 -6.16
C VAL A 49 14.82 -3.52 -5.50
N TYR A 50 15.95 -3.95 -4.95
CA TYR A 50 16.94 -3.04 -4.35
C TYR A 50 17.49 -2.05 -5.37
N TYR A 51 17.89 -2.56 -6.55
CA TYR A 51 18.42 -1.72 -7.62
C TYR A 51 17.34 -0.78 -8.14
N SER A 52 16.11 -1.25 -8.26
CA SER A 52 14.97 -0.41 -8.68
C SER A 52 14.69 0.71 -7.67
N VAL A 53 14.71 0.40 -6.37
CA VAL A 53 14.53 1.40 -5.30
C VAL A 53 15.66 2.44 -5.33
N ASP A 54 16.91 1.99 -5.47
CA ASP A 54 18.08 2.87 -5.53
C ASP A 54 18.02 3.78 -6.77
N GLU A 55 17.73 3.21 -7.93
CA GLU A 55 17.60 3.96 -9.20
C GLU A 55 16.47 5.00 -9.13
N ILE A 56 15.32 4.63 -8.59
CA ILE A 56 14.20 5.57 -8.40
C ILE A 56 14.60 6.68 -7.42
N SER A 57 15.26 6.35 -6.31
CA SER A 57 15.72 7.32 -5.30
C SER A 57 16.72 8.31 -5.90
N ASN A 58 17.67 7.82 -6.69
CA ASN A 58 18.66 8.63 -7.39
C ASN A 58 18.00 9.55 -8.42
N ALA A 59 17.04 9.04 -9.20
CA ALA A 59 16.29 9.84 -10.17
C ALA A 59 15.48 10.95 -9.48
N ILE A 60 14.86 10.67 -8.32
CA ILE A 60 14.17 11.69 -7.52
C ILE A 60 15.15 12.79 -7.08
N THR A 61 16.32 12.42 -6.57
CA THR A 61 17.34 13.33 -6.09
C THR A 61 17.93 14.20 -7.22
N GLN A 62 18.11 13.61 -8.41
CA GLN A 62 18.63 14.28 -9.59
C GLN A 62 17.57 15.01 -10.40
N ASP A 63 16.32 15.02 -9.95
CA ASP A 63 15.20 15.63 -10.65
C ASP A 63 14.94 15.05 -12.05
N LYS A 64 15.10 13.74 -12.22
CA LYS A 64 14.94 13.04 -13.50
C LYS A 64 13.70 12.17 -13.56
N ALA A 65 13.04 12.13 -14.71
CA ALA A 65 12.04 11.13 -15.03
C ALA A 65 12.71 9.76 -15.20
N ILE A 66 11.92 8.69 -15.09
CA ILE A 66 12.39 7.32 -15.28
C ILE A 66 11.58 6.59 -16.34
N GLN A 67 12.19 5.56 -16.91
CA GLN A 67 11.48 4.55 -17.67
C GLN A 67 11.59 3.17 -17.00
N PHE A 68 10.59 2.32 -17.20
CA PHE A 68 10.57 0.95 -16.74
C PHE A 68 9.54 0.13 -17.48
N ARG A 69 9.66 -1.21 -17.47
CA ARG A 69 8.60 -2.12 -17.88
C ARG A 69 7.86 -2.64 -16.66
N TYR A 70 6.55 -2.82 -16.78
CA TYR A 70 5.68 -3.22 -15.68
C TYR A 70 4.94 -4.52 -16.00
N TYR A 71 4.93 -5.46 -15.06
CA TYR A 71 4.34 -6.77 -15.27
C TYR A 71 3.35 -7.17 -14.17
N ASP A 72 2.44 -8.08 -14.55
CA ASP A 72 1.61 -8.86 -13.64
C ASP A 72 1.98 -10.35 -13.76
N TYR A 73 1.60 -11.14 -12.75
CA TYR A 73 1.71 -12.58 -12.83
C TYR A 73 0.46 -13.18 -13.48
N THR A 74 0.65 -14.15 -14.36
CA THR A 74 -0.41 -15.01 -14.88
C THR A 74 -0.81 -16.05 -13.83
N VAL A 75 -1.89 -16.80 -14.08
CA VAL A 75 -2.30 -17.95 -13.26
C VAL A 75 -1.25 -19.08 -13.26
N THR A 76 -0.39 -19.13 -14.27
CA THR A 76 0.77 -20.03 -14.36
C THR A 76 2.01 -19.50 -13.65
N LYS A 77 1.89 -18.34 -12.95
CA LYS A 77 2.97 -17.64 -12.22
C LYS A 77 4.08 -17.08 -13.12
N GLU A 78 3.82 -16.94 -14.39
CA GLU A 78 4.72 -16.29 -15.35
C GLU A 78 4.50 -14.78 -15.37
N ARG A 79 5.53 -14.02 -15.72
CA ARG A 79 5.44 -12.56 -15.88
C ARG A 79 4.78 -12.22 -17.21
N ARG A 80 3.69 -11.47 -17.15
CA ARG A 80 3.04 -10.88 -18.32
C ARG A 80 3.22 -9.36 -18.27
N PHE A 81 3.99 -8.83 -19.19
CA PHE A 81 4.21 -7.38 -19.28
C PHE A 81 2.92 -6.68 -19.73
N ARG A 82 2.64 -5.55 -19.11
CA ARG A 82 1.59 -4.63 -19.54
C ARG A 82 2.04 -3.84 -20.74
N LYS A 83 1.11 -3.22 -21.46
CA LYS A 83 1.38 -2.44 -22.70
C LYS A 83 2.23 -3.24 -23.71
N ASP A 84 2.01 -4.56 -23.81
CA ASP A 84 2.78 -5.47 -24.71
C ASP A 84 4.31 -5.33 -24.54
N GLY A 85 4.75 -5.01 -23.32
CA GLY A 85 6.16 -4.86 -22.97
C GLY A 85 6.74 -3.47 -23.23
N ALA A 86 5.94 -2.52 -23.71
CA ALA A 86 6.40 -1.13 -23.85
C ALA A 86 6.77 -0.51 -22.51
N CYS A 87 7.73 0.41 -22.54
CA CYS A 87 8.15 1.13 -21.36
C CYS A 87 7.08 2.15 -20.91
N TYR A 88 6.98 2.30 -19.60
CA TYR A 88 6.33 3.42 -18.95
C TYR A 88 7.35 4.52 -18.74
N GLU A 89 7.02 5.74 -19.07
CA GLU A 89 7.80 6.94 -18.75
C GLU A 89 7.06 7.73 -17.69
N ILE A 90 7.61 7.79 -16.49
CA ILE A 90 6.95 8.35 -15.31
C ILE A 90 7.90 9.29 -14.58
N SER A 91 7.37 10.38 -14.06
CA SER A 91 8.09 11.28 -13.17
C SER A 91 7.93 10.79 -11.72
N PRO A 92 8.96 10.14 -11.11
CA PRO A 92 8.87 9.62 -9.76
C PRO A 92 8.83 10.77 -8.76
N LEU A 93 7.87 10.77 -7.83
CA LEU A 93 7.73 11.84 -6.84
C LEU A 93 8.22 11.42 -5.47
N CYS A 94 7.82 10.22 -5.01
CA CYS A 94 8.35 9.62 -3.79
C CYS A 94 8.23 8.11 -3.79
N LEU A 95 8.99 7.47 -2.88
CA LEU A 95 8.83 6.07 -2.51
C LEU A 95 8.03 5.99 -1.20
N MET A 96 7.11 5.04 -1.13
CA MET A 96 6.30 4.75 0.05
C MET A 96 6.43 3.28 0.41
N TRP A 97 6.32 3.00 1.69
CA TRP A 97 6.30 1.63 2.21
C TRP A 97 4.91 1.34 2.76
N ASP A 98 4.22 0.36 2.17
CA ASP A 98 2.91 -0.09 2.63
C ASP A 98 2.77 -1.59 2.43
N ASP A 99 2.14 -2.28 3.40
CA ASP A 99 1.97 -3.74 3.43
C ASP A 99 3.23 -4.51 2.96
N GLU A 100 4.39 -4.10 3.49
CA GLU A 100 5.70 -4.71 3.24
C GLU A 100 6.17 -4.67 1.77
N ASN A 101 5.65 -3.74 0.98
CA ASN A 101 6.08 -3.49 -0.39
C ASN A 101 6.48 -2.02 -0.56
N TYR A 102 7.46 -1.78 -1.44
CA TYR A 102 7.73 -0.44 -1.92
C TYR A 102 6.76 -0.08 -3.04
N TYR A 103 6.17 1.09 -2.90
CA TYR A 103 5.38 1.74 -3.93
C TYR A 103 6.05 3.03 -4.34
N MET A 104 6.09 3.28 -5.62
CA MET A 104 6.46 4.58 -6.18
C MET A 104 5.18 5.35 -6.49
N LEU A 105 5.03 6.54 -5.91
CA LEU A 105 4.09 7.53 -6.37
C LEU A 105 4.76 8.31 -7.50
N GLY A 106 4.18 8.31 -8.67
CA GLY A 106 4.70 9.00 -9.83
C GLY A 106 3.62 9.73 -10.60
N TYR A 107 4.01 10.79 -11.29
CA TYR A 107 3.13 11.53 -12.18
C TYR A 107 3.26 10.98 -13.60
N ASP A 108 2.13 10.54 -14.13
CA ASP A 108 2.00 10.09 -15.51
C ASP A 108 1.57 11.29 -16.36
N THR A 109 2.48 11.81 -17.18
CA THR A 109 2.26 13.02 -18.00
C THR A 109 1.19 12.79 -19.08
N GLU A 110 1.12 11.57 -19.65
CA GLU A 110 0.10 11.24 -20.67
C GLU A 110 -1.32 11.21 -20.06
N ALA A 111 -1.43 10.72 -18.82
CA ALA A 111 -2.72 10.62 -18.13
C ALA A 111 -3.01 11.84 -17.24
N GLU A 112 -2.07 12.79 -17.12
CA GLU A 112 -2.14 13.98 -16.28
C GLU A 112 -2.54 13.71 -14.83
N LYS A 113 -2.05 12.60 -14.24
CA LYS A 113 -2.41 12.19 -12.88
C LYS A 113 -1.33 11.43 -12.14
N LEU A 114 -1.45 11.45 -10.82
CA LEU A 114 -0.66 10.64 -9.92
C LEU A 114 -1.10 9.17 -9.98
N LYS A 115 -0.13 8.26 -10.06
CA LYS A 115 -0.33 6.82 -10.07
C LYS A 115 0.64 6.14 -9.11
N HIS A 116 0.17 5.01 -8.55
CA HIS A 116 1.02 4.12 -7.75
C HIS A 116 1.53 2.97 -8.60
N TYR A 117 2.80 2.65 -8.38
CA TYR A 117 3.44 1.50 -9.00
C TYR A 117 4.15 0.68 -7.93
N ARG A 118 3.90 -0.61 -7.88
CA ARG A 118 4.66 -1.52 -7.00
C ARG A 118 6.05 -1.72 -7.59
N VAL A 119 7.08 -1.42 -6.81
CA VAL A 119 8.46 -1.47 -7.29
C VAL A 119 8.92 -2.90 -7.59
N ASP A 120 8.40 -3.90 -6.88
CA ASP A 120 8.68 -5.30 -7.13
C ASP A 120 8.13 -5.85 -8.47
N LYS A 121 7.21 -5.10 -9.10
CA LYS A 121 6.64 -5.39 -10.42
C LYS A 121 7.30 -4.59 -11.56
N MET A 122 8.33 -3.83 -11.25
CA MET A 122 9.11 -3.09 -12.25
C MET A 122 10.32 -3.90 -12.70
N THR A 123 10.69 -3.74 -13.96
CA THR A 123 11.97 -4.21 -14.53
C THR A 123 12.57 -3.12 -15.39
N ASP A 124 13.89 -3.18 -15.57
CA ASP A 124 14.64 -2.28 -16.45
C ASP A 124 14.42 -0.80 -16.10
N VAL A 125 14.41 -0.52 -14.79
CA VAL A 125 14.27 0.85 -14.29
C VAL A 125 15.53 1.62 -14.62
N SER A 126 15.38 2.76 -15.30
CA SER A 126 16.50 3.66 -15.62
C SER A 126 16.04 5.12 -15.68
N ALA A 127 16.93 6.02 -15.29
CA ALA A 127 16.69 7.45 -15.40
C ALA A 127 16.71 7.90 -16.86
N LEU A 128 15.80 8.82 -17.19
CA LEU A 128 15.77 9.52 -18.47
C LEU A 128 16.52 10.86 -18.38
N ASP A 129 17.04 11.33 -19.50
CA ASP A 129 17.72 12.61 -19.53
C ASP A 129 16.71 13.78 -19.75
N ARG A 130 15.68 13.78 -18.91
CA ARG A 130 14.70 14.88 -18.84
C ARG A 130 14.24 15.12 -17.40
N PRO A 131 13.86 16.36 -17.06
CA PRO A 131 13.38 16.68 -15.72
C PRO A 131 12.02 16.01 -15.43
N ARG A 132 11.67 15.92 -14.15
CA ARG A 132 10.37 15.43 -13.68
C ARG A 132 9.28 16.47 -13.90
N ASP A 133 8.11 15.97 -14.32
CA ASP A 133 6.86 16.72 -14.37
C ASP A 133 6.03 16.51 -13.09
N GLY A 134 4.91 17.22 -12.96
CA GLY A 134 3.90 16.98 -11.91
C GLY A 134 4.31 17.44 -10.50
N LYS A 135 5.34 18.28 -10.37
CA LYS A 135 5.79 18.81 -9.07
C LYS A 135 4.70 19.61 -8.35
N ASP A 136 3.88 20.33 -9.09
CA ASP A 136 2.82 21.16 -8.51
C ASP A 136 1.64 20.30 -8.03
N GLU A 137 1.34 19.20 -8.72
CA GLU A 137 0.37 18.21 -8.27
C GLU A 137 0.82 17.54 -6.96
N PHE A 138 2.13 17.22 -6.86
CA PHE A 138 2.67 16.64 -5.64
C PHE A 138 2.63 17.62 -4.45
N LYS A 139 2.89 18.91 -4.65
CA LYS A 139 2.79 19.92 -3.59
C LYS A 139 1.38 20.04 -2.99
N LYS A 140 0.35 19.69 -3.76
CA LYS A 140 -1.05 19.65 -3.28
C LYS A 140 -1.36 18.45 -2.40
N VAL A 141 -0.47 17.45 -2.38
CA VAL A 141 -0.66 16.21 -1.61
C VAL A 141 -0.03 16.36 -0.23
N ASP A 142 -0.85 16.34 0.80
CA ASP A 142 -0.37 16.18 2.17
C ASP A 142 0.02 14.72 2.42
N MET A 143 1.32 14.42 2.37
CA MET A 143 1.85 13.08 2.54
C MET A 143 1.55 12.47 3.91
N SER A 144 1.39 13.30 4.94
CA SER A 144 1.05 12.83 6.31
C SER A 144 -0.36 12.23 6.36
N GLN A 145 -1.26 12.78 5.56
CA GLN A 145 -2.64 12.32 5.45
C GLN A 145 -2.86 11.30 4.31
N TYR A 146 -1.91 11.24 3.37
CA TYR A 146 -2.06 10.44 2.16
C TYR A 146 -2.22 8.94 2.48
N SER A 147 -1.37 8.40 3.33
CA SER A 147 -1.41 6.99 3.73
C SER A 147 -2.69 6.63 4.50
N LYS A 148 -3.28 7.58 5.22
CA LYS A 148 -4.56 7.38 5.93
C LYS A 148 -5.75 7.29 4.96
N LYS A 149 -5.68 8.02 3.84
CA LYS A 149 -6.75 8.10 2.83
C LYS A 149 -6.78 6.92 1.87
N VAL A 150 -5.61 6.32 1.59
CA VAL A 150 -5.45 5.29 0.55
C VAL A 150 -5.43 3.90 1.19
N PHE A 151 -6.25 3.00 0.71
CA PHE A 151 -6.30 1.61 1.15
C PHE A 151 -5.52 0.72 0.17
N GLY A 152 -4.45 0.07 0.65
CA GLY A 152 -3.61 -0.82 -0.16
C GLY A 152 -3.02 -0.15 -1.40
N MET A 153 -2.74 1.16 -1.34
CA MET A 153 -2.24 1.97 -2.46
C MET A 153 -3.13 1.97 -3.71
N PHE A 154 -4.42 1.68 -3.54
CA PHE A 154 -5.40 1.86 -4.61
C PHE A 154 -5.87 3.31 -4.66
N THR A 155 -5.82 3.88 -5.85
CA THR A 155 -6.35 5.23 -6.12
C THR A 155 -7.87 5.15 -6.33
N GLY A 156 -8.57 6.16 -5.84
CA GLY A 156 -10.00 6.37 -6.04
C GLY A 156 -10.32 7.83 -5.77
N ASP A 157 -11.54 8.23 -6.05
CA ASP A 157 -11.99 9.57 -5.71
C ASP A 157 -12.00 9.75 -4.20
N VAL A 158 -11.27 10.77 -3.71
CA VAL A 158 -11.23 11.07 -2.29
C VAL A 158 -12.54 11.73 -1.88
N GLN A 159 -13.27 11.06 -0.98
CA GLN A 159 -14.54 11.55 -0.46
C GLN A 159 -14.53 11.52 1.07
N THR A 160 -15.28 12.42 1.70
CA THR A 160 -15.56 12.35 3.13
C THR A 160 -16.66 11.33 3.35
N VAL A 161 -16.31 10.20 3.94
CA VAL A 161 -17.27 9.13 4.23
C VAL A 161 -17.59 9.13 5.72
N ARG A 162 -18.89 9.12 6.06
CA ARG A 162 -19.36 8.96 7.42
C ARG A 162 -19.75 7.52 7.68
N LEU A 163 -19.11 6.94 8.68
CA LEU A 163 -19.28 5.55 9.09
C LEU A 163 -19.86 5.49 10.50
N ARG A 164 -20.74 4.52 10.76
CA ARG A 164 -21.22 4.16 12.09
C ARG A 164 -20.65 2.80 12.46
N PHE A 165 -20.11 2.69 13.66
CA PHE A 165 -19.52 1.46 14.19
C PHE A 165 -20.10 1.10 15.53
N GLU A 166 -20.12 -0.18 15.86
CA GLU A 166 -20.33 -0.62 17.24
C GLU A 166 -19.13 -0.21 18.13
N ASN A 167 -19.39 0.11 19.41
CA ASN A 167 -18.40 0.69 20.31
C ASN A 167 -17.13 -0.14 20.49
N HIS A 168 -17.20 -1.48 20.39
CA HIS A 168 -16.04 -2.36 20.50
C HIS A 168 -15.03 -2.21 19.35
N LEU A 169 -15.40 -1.55 18.25
CA LEU A 169 -14.54 -1.29 17.09
C LEU A 169 -13.77 0.04 17.16
N ALA A 170 -13.81 0.73 18.29
CA ALA A 170 -13.05 1.98 18.46
C ALA A 170 -11.53 1.76 18.26
N GLY A 171 -10.97 0.64 18.73
CA GLY A 171 -9.56 0.30 18.55
C GLY A 171 -9.16 0.23 17.06
N PRO A 172 -9.78 -0.64 16.25
CA PRO A 172 -9.52 -0.70 14.80
C PRO A 172 -9.65 0.63 14.06
N VAL A 173 -10.59 1.50 14.45
CA VAL A 173 -10.77 2.83 13.86
C VAL A 173 -9.60 3.75 14.22
N ILE A 174 -9.16 3.75 15.48
CA ILE A 174 -8.01 4.53 15.96
C ILE A 174 -6.72 4.02 15.29
N ASP A 175 -6.55 2.71 15.20
CA ASP A 175 -5.37 2.10 14.55
C ASP A 175 -5.27 2.50 13.07
N ARG A 176 -6.41 2.63 12.40
CA ARG A 176 -6.43 2.97 10.98
C ARG A 176 -6.29 4.46 10.71
N PHE A 177 -7.03 5.30 11.43
CA PHE A 177 -7.15 6.73 11.13
C PHE A 177 -6.38 7.64 12.08
N GLY A 178 -5.91 7.11 13.21
CA GLY A 178 -5.15 7.84 14.22
C GLY A 178 -6.02 8.29 15.41
N ARG A 179 -5.35 8.61 16.52
CA ARG A 179 -6.00 9.05 17.77
C ARG A 179 -6.67 10.41 17.67
N ASP A 180 -6.27 11.22 16.72
CA ASP A 180 -6.82 12.54 16.41
C ASP A 180 -8.12 12.48 15.60
N THR A 181 -8.56 11.28 15.21
CA THR A 181 -9.85 11.09 14.54
C THR A 181 -10.99 11.42 15.50
N MET A 182 -11.88 12.33 15.07
CA MET A 182 -13.05 12.69 15.86
C MET A 182 -14.06 11.55 15.89
N ILE A 183 -14.26 10.97 17.06
CA ILE A 183 -15.24 9.93 17.34
C ILE A 183 -16.40 10.58 18.08
N LEU A 184 -17.62 10.44 17.54
CA LEU A 184 -18.84 11.00 18.12
C LEU A 184 -19.77 9.86 18.54
N ALA A 185 -20.16 9.81 19.81
CA ALA A 185 -21.18 8.86 20.25
C ALA A 185 -22.47 9.09 19.47
N SER A 186 -23.05 8.02 18.92
CA SER A 186 -24.29 8.03 18.17
C SER A 186 -25.48 7.59 19.03
N ASP A 187 -25.26 6.56 19.82
CA ASP A 187 -26.18 6.00 20.81
C ASP A 187 -25.37 5.21 21.87
N GLU A 188 -26.06 4.45 22.74
CA GLU A 188 -25.40 3.66 23.80
C GLU A 188 -24.41 2.61 23.28
N ASN A 189 -24.63 2.09 22.08
CA ASN A 189 -23.87 0.96 21.50
C ASN A 189 -23.01 1.36 20.30
N HIS A 190 -23.18 2.57 19.76
CA HIS A 190 -22.54 2.97 18.51
C HIS A 190 -21.88 4.34 18.60
N PHE A 191 -20.87 4.50 17.76
CA PHE A 191 -20.26 5.80 17.47
C PHE A 191 -20.16 6.05 15.97
N THR A 192 -19.98 7.30 15.60
CA THR A 192 -19.75 7.72 14.21
C THR A 192 -18.41 8.39 14.05
N VAL A 193 -17.83 8.23 12.86
CA VAL A 193 -16.63 8.93 12.40
C VAL A 193 -16.85 9.48 11.00
N SER A 194 -16.22 10.61 10.70
CA SER A 194 -16.14 11.15 9.35
C SER A 194 -14.68 11.14 8.91
N VAL A 195 -14.39 10.42 7.86
CA VAL A 195 -13.01 10.19 7.38
C VAL A 195 -12.89 10.48 5.89
N ASN A 196 -11.76 11.08 5.50
CA ASN A 196 -11.45 11.28 4.09
C ASN A 196 -10.74 10.04 3.55
N VAL A 197 -11.36 9.35 2.60
CA VAL A 197 -10.84 8.11 2.02
C VAL A 197 -10.94 8.10 0.51
N ALA A 198 -9.97 7.48 -0.15
CA ALA A 198 -10.08 7.11 -1.55
C ALA A 198 -11.05 5.92 -1.66
N VAL A 199 -12.24 6.18 -2.17
CA VAL A 199 -13.26 5.14 -2.35
C VAL A 199 -12.76 4.14 -3.39
N SER A 200 -12.59 2.90 -2.96
CA SER A 200 -11.97 1.84 -3.75
C SER A 200 -12.47 0.46 -3.30
N PRO A 201 -12.29 -0.60 -4.10
CA PRO A 201 -12.61 -1.96 -3.68
C PRO A 201 -11.94 -2.37 -2.38
N GLN A 202 -10.71 -1.88 -2.08
CA GLN A 202 -10.00 -2.16 -0.83
C GLN A 202 -10.61 -1.45 0.37
N PHE A 203 -11.12 -0.22 0.18
CA PHE A 203 -11.91 0.45 1.21
C PHE A 203 -13.17 -0.35 1.53
N PHE A 204 -13.91 -0.80 0.52
CA PHE A 204 -15.10 -1.63 0.71
C PHE A 204 -14.78 -2.98 1.36
N ALA A 205 -13.65 -3.62 0.99
CA ALA A 205 -13.19 -4.85 1.62
C ALA A 205 -12.86 -4.64 3.11
N TRP A 206 -12.24 -3.49 3.47
CA TRP A 206 -11.97 -3.13 4.86
C TRP A 206 -13.27 -2.94 5.65
N VAL A 207 -14.23 -2.21 5.09
CA VAL A 207 -15.57 -2.05 5.71
C VAL A 207 -16.24 -3.42 5.87
N PHE A 208 -16.25 -4.24 4.83
CA PHE A 208 -16.83 -5.58 4.84
C PHE A 208 -16.22 -6.49 5.92
N GLY A 209 -14.93 -6.30 6.24
CA GLY A 209 -14.22 -7.07 7.26
C GLY A 209 -14.81 -6.97 8.67
N PHE A 210 -15.65 -5.96 8.94
CA PHE A 210 -16.36 -5.78 10.22
C PHE A 210 -17.79 -6.36 10.19
N GLY A 211 -18.24 -6.91 9.07
CA GLY A 211 -19.56 -7.49 8.92
C GLY A 211 -20.67 -6.47 9.17
N THR A 212 -21.64 -6.87 10.03
CA THR A 212 -22.80 -6.04 10.36
C THR A 212 -22.51 -4.95 11.40
N ALA A 213 -21.32 -4.97 12.00
CA ALA A 213 -20.93 -4.02 13.05
C ALA A 213 -20.47 -2.64 12.52
N VAL A 214 -20.55 -2.43 11.21
CA VAL A 214 -20.27 -1.17 10.54
C VAL A 214 -21.31 -0.84 9.48
N GLU A 215 -21.62 0.45 9.33
CA GLU A 215 -22.51 0.95 8.29
C GLU A 215 -21.95 2.23 7.66
N ILE A 216 -22.03 2.33 6.31
CA ILE A 216 -21.76 3.58 5.59
C ILE A 216 -23.01 4.44 5.65
N LEU A 217 -22.95 5.59 6.33
CA LEU A 217 -24.06 6.51 6.46
C LEU A 217 -24.14 7.55 5.34
N ALA A 218 -22.98 8.01 4.87
CA ALA A 218 -22.87 9.05 3.84
C ALA A 218 -21.48 9.01 3.18
N PRO A 219 -21.36 9.54 1.95
CA PRO A 219 -22.42 10.07 1.10
C PRO A 219 -23.22 8.95 0.41
N ASP A 220 -24.39 9.30 -0.12
CA ASP A 220 -25.32 8.32 -0.70
C ASP A 220 -24.72 7.54 -1.87
N ASN A 221 -23.93 8.18 -2.73
CA ASN A 221 -23.27 7.50 -3.84
C ASN A 221 -22.32 6.38 -3.33
N VAL A 222 -21.53 6.60 -2.29
CA VAL A 222 -20.64 5.57 -1.73
C VAL A 222 -21.44 4.45 -1.08
N ARG A 223 -22.54 4.79 -0.42
CA ARG A 223 -23.45 3.82 0.19
C ARG A 223 -24.10 2.92 -0.86
N GLU A 224 -24.60 3.50 -1.96
CA GLU A 224 -25.21 2.74 -3.05
C GLU A 224 -24.19 1.91 -3.83
N ASP A 225 -22.97 2.41 -4.04
CA ASP A 225 -21.88 1.64 -4.63
C ASP A 225 -21.55 0.41 -3.80
N TYR A 226 -21.40 0.57 -2.47
CA TYR A 226 -21.15 -0.54 -1.57
C TYR A 226 -22.30 -1.56 -1.56
N LYS A 227 -23.54 -1.09 -1.52
CA LYS A 227 -24.73 -1.97 -1.61
C LYS A 227 -24.75 -2.77 -2.91
N ARG A 228 -24.39 -2.15 -4.05
CA ARG A 228 -24.29 -2.84 -5.33
C ARG A 228 -23.26 -3.95 -5.31
N GLU A 229 -22.08 -3.72 -4.71
CA GLU A 229 -21.05 -4.74 -4.53
C GLU A 229 -21.56 -5.91 -3.66
N LEU A 230 -22.22 -5.61 -2.54
CA LEU A 230 -22.78 -6.65 -1.65
C LEU A 230 -23.84 -7.51 -2.37
N LEU A 231 -24.71 -6.89 -3.15
CA LEU A 231 -25.71 -7.62 -3.94
C LEU A 231 -25.06 -8.52 -5.00
N ALA A 232 -24.05 -8.00 -5.71
CA ALA A 232 -23.31 -8.77 -6.71
C ALA A 232 -22.57 -9.97 -6.08
N LEU A 233 -22.06 -9.81 -4.84
CA LEU A 233 -21.49 -10.93 -4.09
C LEU A 233 -22.56 -11.96 -3.72
N THR A 234 -23.70 -11.53 -3.21
CA THR A 234 -24.82 -12.43 -2.81
C THR A 234 -25.29 -13.28 -3.99
N GLU A 235 -25.39 -12.71 -5.19
CA GLU A 235 -25.80 -13.45 -6.39
C GLU A 235 -24.84 -14.60 -6.76
N LYS A 236 -23.55 -14.51 -6.42
CA LYS A 236 -22.56 -15.58 -6.67
C LYS A 236 -22.71 -16.79 -5.75
N TYR A 237 -23.46 -16.64 -4.66
CA TYR A 237 -23.63 -17.69 -3.64
C TYR A 237 -25.08 -18.22 -3.58
N LYS A 238 -25.90 -17.87 -4.54
CA LYS A 238 -27.21 -18.48 -4.78
C LYS A 238 -27.05 -19.71 -5.68
#